data_3f4ca6b6351b367859fc1ecf65298fcb
#
_entry.id   3f4ca6b6351b367859fc1ecf65298fcb
#
_cell.length_a   1.000
_cell.length_b   1.000
_cell.length_c   1.000
_cell.angle_alpha   90.00
_cell.angle_beta   90.00
_cell.angle_gamma   90.00
#
_symmetry.space_group_name_H-M   'P 1'
#
loop_
_entity.id
_entity.type
_entity.pdbx_description
1 polymer ?
#
loop_
_entity_poly.entity_id
_entity_poly.type
_entity_poly.pdbx_seq_one_letter_code
_entity_poly.pdbx_strand_id
1 'polypeptide(L)'
;SAETYTRDLQWKAFTPVLMGMSGWSANARKHPWAFDEPYRSINRDYLKLKMRLTPYMYGLAREAAQSGTPIVRGLMWDYPKDPQAQTEAHKYQFLLGRDLLIAPVYRSQAASRGWRRDIHLPQGRWFDYWDGRQLSADVEGRDIDLQVELATLPLFVRAGAILPMYPTMLFDGEKPIDTVTFDLYPQGESRYTLYEDDGNTRKYEQGESSKQTISVSAPAQGNGSVVVHIDAVKGAYAGQLPQRRYALRVLSRQTPNAVVLDGRTLPKLADKAAFEAASEGWYFDAGERKGSVHVRTAPVDIRNALAFRLDIPAAKVAVDDVFPAAPELGRSLPADSLLVVNRPAEEPGHPLENAFDDDASTWFRSVRNQAVRTGAHEWTVGFGDRKLIDGIEIAPRNDKNWKHGQIRDYEIYLADSNGEWGKPIATGRLKLEQGTQTITFPPHAGRLLRFRVLSVQNPEGDGASSVDPMVTAAQGDARAVDALQPRDVGPIALSTFHILEHQADERPQQQRYLSELPMPESVAGKVVRDRAFGGASEMRMNGLLFRRGLGVGADSRIDMNLGGGWKLLRADLGVDDSCRSH
;
A
#
# COMPACT_ATOMS: atom_id res chain seq x y z
N SER A 1 -5.52 13.69 6.86
CA SER A 1 -6.93 13.30 6.99
C SER A 1 -7.11 12.18 8.01
N ALA A 2 -8.36 11.90 8.41
CA ALA A 2 -8.67 10.78 9.31
C ALA A 2 -8.33 9.43 8.65
N GLU A 3 -8.59 9.30 7.36
CA GLU A 3 -8.22 8.12 6.58
C GLU A 3 -6.71 7.87 6.59
N THR A 4 -5.90 8.90 6.33
CA THR A 4 -4.43 8.80 6.34
C THR A 4 -3.94 8.30 7.69
N TYR A 5 -4.46 8.87 8.80
CA TYR A 5 -4.10 8.43 10.14
C TYR A 5 -4.45 6.95 10.38
N THR A 6 -5.67 6.55 10.01
CA THR A 6 -6.14 5.17 10.19
C THR A 6 -5.34 4.19 9.34
N ARG A 7 -5.09 4.50 8.06
CA ARG A 7 -4.24 3.67 7.19
C ARG A 7 -2.81 3.54 7.73
N ASP A 8 -2.25 4.63 8.24
CA ASP A 8 -0.93 4.63 8.88
C ASP A 8 -0.92 3.75 10.15
N LEU A 9 -1.93 3.85 11.01
CA LEU A 9 -2.05 3.04 12.21
C LEU A 9 -2.23 1.54 11.88
N GLN A 10 -3.00 1.21 10.84
CA GLN A 10 -3.26 -0.16 10.45
C GLN A 10 -1.96 -0.96 10.22
N TRP A 11 -1.04 -0.46 9.40
CA TRP A 11 0.21 -1.20 9.16
C TRP A 11 1.20 -1.08 10.32
N LYS A 12 1.22 0.04 11.04
CA LYS A 12 2.06 0.21 12.24
C LYS A 12 1.68 -0.74 13.37
N ALA A 13 0.45 -1.24 13.40
CA ALA A 13 0.05 -2.29 14.34
C ALA A 13 0.88 -3.58 14.18
N PHE A 14 1.49 -3.78 13.01
CA PHE A 14 2.37 -4.91 12.69
C PHE A 14 3.86 -4.58 12.74
N THR A 15 4.23 -3.51 13.42
CA THR A 15 5.63 -3.16 13.67
C THR A 15 5.94 -3.22 15.17
N PRO A 16 7.19 -3.47 15.58
CA PRO A 16 7.56 -3.52 16.99
C PRO A 16 7.23 -2.21 17.73
N VAL A 17 7.51 -1.09 17.09
CA VAL A 17 7.26 0.25 17.62
C VAL A 17 6.09 0.89 16.90
N LEU A 18 5.07 1.26 17.65
CA LEU A 18 3.93 2.04 17.15
C LEU A 18 3.98 3.42 17.81
N MET A 19 4.18 4.45 16.99
CA MET A 19 4.18 5.83 17.44
C MET A 19 3.14 6.64 16.69
N GLY A 20 2.24 7.30 17.42
CA GLY A 20 1.39 8.34 16.89
C GLY A 20 2.12 9.67 16.92
N MET A 21 2.83 10.02 15.86
CA MET A 21 3.46 11.33 15.73
C MET A 21 2.51 12.29 15.01
N SER A 22 2.41 13.50 15.53
CA SER A 22 1.83 14.62 14.82
C SER A 22 2.90 15.68 14.63
N GLY A 23 2.72 16.54 13.61
CA GLY A 23 3.55 17.73 13.45
C GLY A 23 3.51 18.66 14.67
N TRP A 24 4.21 19.76 14.59
CA TRP A 24 4.38 20.75 15.69
C TRP A 24 3.07 21.48 16.08
N SER A 25 1.98 21.29 15.34
CA SER A 25 0.70 21.93 15.64
C SER A 25 0.06 21.34 16.89
N ALA A 26 -0.21 22.19 17.89
CA ALA A 26 -0.94 21.83 19.10
C ALA A 26 -2.38 21.35 18.82
N ASN A 27 -2.96 21.77 17.71
CA ASN A 27 -4.34 21.45 17.30
C ASN A 27 -4.44 20.16 16.48
N ALA A 28 -3.34 19.50 16.12
CA ALA A 28 -3.39 18.26 15.37
C ALA A 28 -4.00 17.14 16.21
N ARG A 29 -4.92 16.38 15.63
CA ARG A 29 -5.48 15.17 16.23
C ARG A 29 -4.38 14.10 16.32
N LYS A 30 -3.94 13.79 17.55
CA LYS A 30 -2.76 12.94 17.82
C LYS A 30 -3.13 11.54 18.30
N HIS A 31 -4.35 11.36 18.78
CA HIS A 31 -4.77 10.15 19.46
C HIS A 31 -5.72 9.32 18.59
N PRO A 32 -5.60 7.99 18.59
CA PRO A 32 -6.45 7.12 17.79
C PRO A 32 -7.95 7.26 18.10
N TRP A 33 -8.30 7.70 19.30
CA TRP A 33 -9.69 7.93 19.74
C TRP A 33 -10.22 9.34 19.42
N ALA A 34 -9.40 10.25 18.89
CA ALA A 34 -9.79 11.61 18.58
C ALA A 34 -10.58 11.75 17.26
N PHE A 35 -10.75 10.66 16.54
CA PHE A 35 -11.49 10.61 15.28
C PHE A 35 -12.91 10.10 15.49
N ASP A 36 -13.83 10.51 14.62
CA ASP A 36 -15.20 10.03 14.64
C ASP A 36 -15.30 8.61 14.06
N GLU A 37 -16.48 7.98 14.17
CA GLU A 37 -16.73 6.71 13.50
C GLU A 37 -16.73 6.87 11.98
N PRO A 38 -16.27 5.90 11.20
CA PRO A 38 -15.82 4.56 11.63
C PRO A 38 -14.33 4.50 12.07
N TYR A 39 -13.57 5.57 11.93
CA TYR A 39 -12.12 5.60 12.15
C TYR A 39 -11.74 5.17 13.57
N ARG A 40 -12.49 5.63 14.58
CA ARG A 40 -12.25 5.30 16.00
C ARG A 40 -12.34 3.80 16.26
N SER A 41 -13.37 3.15 15.77
CA SER A 41 -13.55 1.71 15.92
C SER A 41 -12.48 0.92 15.18
N ILE A 42 -12.14 1.30 13.96
CA ILE A 42 -11.07 0.68 13.18
C ILE A 42 -9.73 0.79 13.92
N ASN A 43 -9.37 1.98 14.36
CA ASN A 43 -8.12 2.22 15.11
C ASN A 43 -8.04 1.34 16.36
N ARG A 44 -9.13 1.27 17.14
CA ARG A 44 -9.22 0.43 18.35
C ARG A 44 -9.02 -1.05 18.03
N ASP A 45 -9.59 -1.55 16.95
CA ASP A 45 -9.54 -2.96 16.62
C ASP A 45 -8.13 -3.39 16.19
N TYR A 46 -7.41 -2.55 15.44
CA TYR A 46 -6.00 -2.79 15.10
C TYR A 46 -5.08 -2.70 16.33
N LEU A 47 -5.32 -1.78 17.26
CA LEU A 47 -4.58 -1.72 18.52
C LEU A 47 -4.82 -2.98 19.36
N LYS A 48 -6.07 -3.48 19.43
CA LYS A 48 -6.38 -4.75 20.10
C LYS A 48 -5.66 -5.92 19.44
N LEU A 49 -5.62 -5.97 18.11
CA LEU A 49 -4.91 -7.01 17.37
C LEU A 49 -3.39 -6.96 17.66
N LYS A 50 -2.81 -5.76 17.68
CA LYS A 50 -1.40 -5.59 18.07
C LYS A 50 -1.13 -6.15 19.49
N MET A 51 -1.96 -5.82 20.47
CA MET A 51 -1.83 -6.34 21.83
C MET A 51 -1.91 -7.87 21.88
N ARG A 52 -2.82 -8.45 21.10
CA ARG A 52 -2.94 -9.92 21.01
C ARG A 52 -1.72 -10.59 20.37
N LEU A 53 -1.07 -9.93 19.39
CA LEU A 53 0.13 -10.42 18.71
C LEU A 53 1.43 -10.20 19.51
N THR A 54 1.36 -9.63 20.71
CA THR A 54 2.54 -9.37 21.57
C THR A 54 3.45 -10.60 21.71
N PRO A 55 2.95 -11.83 22.01
CA PRO A 55 3.84 -12.99 22.17
C PRO A 55 4.54 -13.39 20.87
N TYR A 56 3.90 -13.19 19.71
CA TYR A 56 4.55 -13.40 18.43
C TYR A 56 5.67 -12.39 18.18
N MET A 57 5.39 -11.09 18.39
CA MET A 57 6.38 -10.02 18.23
C MET A 57 7.55 -10.16 19.24
N TYR A 58 7.24 -10.58 20.46
CA TYR A 58 8.26 -10.81 21.50
C TYR A 58 9.20 -11.97 21.14
N GLY A 59 8.63 -13.05 20.58
CA GLY A 59 9.43 -14.15 20.03
C GLY A 59 10.36 -13.70 18.90
N LEU A 60 9.87 -12.83 17.98
CA LEU A 60 10.68 -12.25 16.93
C LEU A 60 11.76 -11.30 17.47
N ALA A 61 11.46 -10.53 18.52
CA ALA A 61 12.46 -9.70 19.20
C ALA A 61 13.57 -10.55 19.84
N ARG A 62 13.21 -11.69 20.40
CA ARG A 62 14.19 -12.66 20.92
C ARG A 62 15.05 -13.27 19.81
N GLU A 63 14.44 -13.64 18.68
CA GLU A 63 15.16 -14.10 17.49
C GLU A 63 16.16 -13.04 17.00
N ALA A 64 15.70 -11.79 16.90
CA ALA A 64 16.54 -10.66 16.48
C ALA A 64 17.73 -10.44 17.42
N ALA A 65 17.52 -10.52 18.74
CA ALA A 65 18.58 -10.38 19.72
C ALA A 65 19.62 -11.52 19.68
N GLN A 66 19.22 -12.71 19.21
CA GLN A 66 20.10 -13.88 19.15
C GLN A 66 20.86 -14.02 17.82
N SER A 67 20.21 -13.69 16.72
CA SER A 67 20.71 -13.98 15.37
C SER A 67 20.90 -12.74 14.49
N GLY A 68 20.44 -11.57 14.93
CA GLY A 68 20.39 -10.36 14.11
C GLY A 68 19.28 -10.39 13.05
N THR A 69 18.42 -11.39 13.02
CA THR A 69 17.32 -11.51 12.05
C THR A 69 16.32 -10.36 12.25
N PRO A 70 15.97 -9.57 11.22
CA PRO A 70 15.05 -8.45 11.37
C PRO A 70 13.64 -8.92 11.76
N ILE A 71 12.97 -8.16 12.64
CA ILE A 71 11.58 -8.40 13.01
C ILE A 71 10.65 -8.07 11.83
N VAL A 72 10.86 -6.89 11.24
CA VAL A 72 10.21 -6.44 10.00
C VAL A 72 11.18 -6.66 8.85
N ARG A 73 10.75 -7.37 7.82
CA ARG A 73 11.62 -7.86 6.75
C ARG A 73 11.10 -7.42 5.38
N GLY A 74 12.00 -7.01 4.49
CA GLY A 74 11.70 -6.99 3.06
C GLY A 74 11.50 -8.42 2.55
N LEU A 75 10.70 -8.60 1.51
CA LEU A 75 10.41 -9.94 0.95
C LEU A 75 11.68 -10.72 0.59
N MET A 76 12.69 -10.02 0.07
CA MET A 76 13.96 -10.61 -0.35
C MET A 76 14.72 -11.32 0.78
N TRP A 77 14.39 -11.03 2.05
CA TRP A 77 15.05 -11.68 3.18
C TRP A 77 14.73 -13.18 3.26
N ASP A 78 13.44 -13.51 3.16
CA ASP A 78 12.98 -14.90 3.21
C ASP A 78 12.84 -15.53 1.81
N TYR A 79 12.77 -14.69 0.75
CA TYR A 79 12.62 -15.11 -0.66
C TYR A 79 13.70 -14.52 -1.57
N PRO A 80 15.00 -14.79 -1.33
CA PRO A 80 16.09 -14.15 -2.08
C PRO A 80 16.18 -14.59 -3.55
N LYS A 81 15.50 -15.68 -3.93
CA LYS A 81 15.46 -16.18 -5.31
C LYS A 81 14.25 -15.67 -6.10
N ASP A 82 13.34 -15.00 -5.45
CA ASP A 82 12.17 -14.40 -6.08
C ASP A 82 12.57 -13.08 -6.76
N PRO A 83 12.51 -12.99 -8.09
CA PRO A 83 12.95 -11.80 -8.79
C PRO A 83 12.07 -10.57 -8.48
N GLN A 84 10.79 -10.79 -8.16
CA GLN A 84 9.86 -9.70 -7.85
C GLN A 84 10.06 -9.16 -6.43
N ALA A 85 10.57 -9.97 -5.51
CA ALA A 85 10.86 -9.58 -4.14
C ALA A 85 11.93 -8.47 -4.02
N GLN A 86 12.68 -8.21 -5.10
CA GLN A 86 13.76 -7.23 -5.15
C GLN A 86 13.41 -5.98 -5.97
N THR A 87 12.19 -5.90 -6.50
CA THR A 87 11.77 -4.79 -7.36
C THR A 87 11.14 -3.65 -6.56
N GLU A 88 11.23 -2.43 -7.10
CA GLU A 88 10.54 -1.25 -6.57
C GLU A 88 9.00 -1.36 -6.69
N ALA A 89 8.49 -2.23 -7.56
CA ALA A 89 7.05 -2.42 -7.75
C ALA A 89 6.34 -2.83 -6.46
N HIS A 90 7.02 -3.61 -5.61
CA HIS A 90 6.46 -4.16 -4.38
C HIS A 90 6.99 -3.51 -3.10
N LYS A 91 7.56 -2.30 -3.19
CA LYS A 91 8.17 -1.58 -2.05
C LYS A 91 7.23 -1.26 -0.89
N TYR A 92 5.92 -1.25 -1.13
CA TYR A 92 4.90 -0.96 -0.10
C TYR A 92 4.31 -2.22 0.51
N GLN A 93 5.12 -3.25 0.73
CA GLN A 93 4.75 -4.43 1.48
C GLN A 93 5.95 -4.99 2.23
N PHE A 94 5.70 -5.73 3.30
CA PHE A 94 6.75 -6.28 4.14
C PHE A 94 6.27 -7.54 4.88
N LEU A 95 7.20 -8.27 5.46
CA LEU A 95 6.93 -9.39 6.34
C LEU A 95 7.13 -8.99 7.80
N LEU A 96 6.23 -9.42 8.67
CA LEU A 96 6.46 -9.48 10.12
C LEU A 96 6.85 -10.92 10.48
N GLY A 97 8.12 -11.09 10.88
CA GLY A 97 8.72 -12.42 10.89
C GLY A 97 8.65 -13.04 9.49
N ARG A 98 8.49 -14.35 9.44
CA ARG A 98 8.36 -15.12 8.19
C ARG A 98 6.92 -15.51 7.85
N ASP A 99 5.98 -15.28 8.76
CA ASP A 99 4.65 -15.86 8.69
C ASP A 99 3.54 -14.89 8.31
N LEU A 100 3.74 -13.57 8.48
CA LEU A 100 2.76 -12.54 8.16
C LEU A 100 3.27 -11.62 7.05
N LEU A 101 2.53 -11.50 5.95
CA LEU A 101 2.76 -10.52 4.90
C LEU A 101 1.75 -9.39 5.02
N ILE A 102 2.26 -8.18 5.14
CA ILE A 102 1.49 -6.96 5.30
C ILE A 102 1.63 -6.12 4.02
N ALA A 103 0.50 -5.75 3.42
CA ALA A 103 0.48 -4.88 2.23
C ALA A 103 -0.30 -3.58 2.52
N PRO A 104 0.37 -2.55 3.07
CA PRO A 104 -0.24 -1.27 3.41
C PRO A 104 -1.02 -0.65 2.26
N VAL A 105 -2.18 -0.07 2.56
CA VAL A 105 -2.95 0.75 1.63
C VAL A 105 -2.38 2.17 1.70
N TYR A 106 -1.66 2.57 0.66
CA TYR A 106 -0.91 3.83 0.61
C TYR A 106 -1.59 4.91 -0.24
N ARG A 107 -2.74 4.60 -0.85
CA ARG A 107 -3.58 5.56 -1.56
C ARG A 107 -4.91 5.73 -0.83
N SER A 108 -5.52 6.90 -0.90
CA SER A 108 -6.86 7.10 -0.35
C SER A 108 -7.88 6.20 -1.04
N GLN A 109 -8.98 5.92 -0.34
CA GLN A 109 -10.05 5.09 -0.90
C GLN A 109 -10.70 5.75 -2.13
N ALA A 110 -10.78 7.06 -2.13
CA ALA A 110 -11.27 7.81 -3.29
C ALA A 110 -10.36 7.65 -4.51
N ALA A 111 -9.04 7.87 -4.34
CA ALA A 111 -8.06 7.80 -5.43
C ALA A 111 -7.86 6.37 -5.97
N SER A 112 -7.88 5.38 -5.08
CA SER A 112 -7.73 3.97 -5.47
C SER A 112 -9.06 3.31 -5.84
N ARG A 113 -10.19 3.99 -5.67
CA ARG A 113 -11.56 3.41 -5.74
C ARG A 113 -11.68 2.14 -4.90
N GLY A 114 -10.97 2.10 -3.77
CA GLY A 114 -10.94 0.96 -2.88
C GLY A 114 -10.02 -0.18 -3.31
N TRP A 115 -9.12 0.00 -4.28
CA TRP A 115 -8.21 -1.05 -4.72
C TRP A 115 -6.81 -0.89 -4.14
N ARG A 116 -6.26 -1.98 -3.61
CA ARG A 116 -4.84 -2.16 -3.33
C ARG A 116 -4.24 -3.08 -4.39
N ARG A 117 -3.46 -2.50 -5.28
CA ARG A 117 -2.85 -3.18 -6.44
C ARG A 117 -1.46 -3.69 -6.12
N ASP A 118 -0.96 -4.56 -6.99
CA ASP A 118 0.43 -5.00 -7.02
C ASP A 118 0.89 -5.60 -5.69
N ILE A 119 0.04 -6.44 -5.07
CA ILE A 119 0.44 -7.21 -3.90
C ILE A 119 1.13 -8.47 -4.39
N HIS A 120 2.41 -8.59 -4.10
CA HIS A 120 3.18 -9.77 -4.46
C HIS A 120 3.12 -10.82 -3.35
N LEU A 121 2.62 -12.00 -3.67
CA LEU A 121 2.68 -13.18 -2.83
C LEU A 121 3.88 -14.02 -3.28
N PRO A 122 4.94 -14.15 -2.47
CA PRO A 122 6.05 -15.04 -2.77
C PRO A 122 5.62 -16.50 -2.85
N GLN A 123 6.46 -17.33 -3.44
CA GLN A 123 6.21 -18.77 -3.59
C GLN A 123 5.66 -19.40 -2.31
N GLY A 124 4.58 -20.17 -2.46
CA GLY A 124 3.96 -20.92 -1.37
C GLY A 124 2.46 -20.82 -1.36
N ARG A 125 1.89 -21.20 -0.24
CA ARG A 125 0.47 -21.08 0.02
C ARG A 125 0.24 -20.05 1.11
N TRP A 126 -0.74 -19.16 0.87
CA TRP A 126 -1.07 -18.06 1.74
C TRP A 126 -2.54 -18.08 2.08
N PHE A 127 -2.90 -17.55 3.23
CA PHE A 127 -4.27 -17.37 3.65
C PHE A 127 -4.53 -15.89 3.92
N ASP A 128 -5.60 -15.35 3.37
CA ASP A 128 -6.08 -14.05 3.81
C ASP A 128 -6.50 -14.15 5.30
N TYR A 129 -5.92 -13.29 6.12
CA TYR A 129 -6.14 -13.33 7.57
C TYR A 129 -7.59 -13.07 7.96
N TRP A 130 -8.31 -12.25 7.19
CA TRP A 130 -9.64 -11.78 7.54
C TRP A 130 -10.73 -12.78 7.14
N ASP A 131 -10.69 -13.28 5.94
CA ASP A 131 -11.72 -14.13 5.38
C ASP A 131 -11.32 -15.61 5.16
N GLY A 132 -10.06 -15.94 5.36
CA GLY A 132 -9.55 -17.29 5.23
C GLY A 132 -9.46 -17.81 3.80
N ARG A 133 -9.55 -16.94 2.78
CA ARG A 133 -9.28 -17.34 1.40
C ARG A 133 -7.88 -17.91 1.28
N GLN A 134 -7.78 -19.01 0.56
CA GLN A 134 -6.53 -19.68 0.31
C GLN A 134 -6.01 -19.33 -1.09
N LEU A 135 -4.78 -18.84 -1.14
CA LEU A 135 -4.08 -18.46 -2.35
C LEU A 135 -2.84 -19.32 -2.54
N SER A 136 -2.47 -19.58 -3.79
CA SER A 136 -1.18 -20.21 -4.11
C SER A 136 -0.38 -19.32 -5.03
N ALA A 137 0.93 -19.36 -4.85
CA ALA A 137 1.91 -18.76 -5.73
C ALA A 137 2.94 -19.80 -6.11
N ASP A 138 3.33 -19.82 -7.38
CA ASP A 138 4.35 -20.72 -7.92
C ASP A 138 5.78 -20.22 -7.58
N VAL A 139 6.77 -20.75 -8.28
CA VAL A 139 8.20 -20.43 -8.03
C VAL A 139 8.55 -18.97 -8.30
N GLU A 140 7.77 -18.28 -9.13
CA GLU A 140 7.97 -16.87 -9.47
C GLU A 140 7.16 -15.93 -8.58
N GLY A 141 6.39 -16.49 -7.65
CA GLY A 141 5.43 -15.73 -6.88
C GLY A 141 4.16 -15.40 -7.69
N ARG A 142 3.31 -14.55 -7.15
CA ARG A 142 2.08 -14.14 -7.80
C ARG A 142 1.67 -12.74 -7.37
N ASP A 143 1.37 -11.88 -8.33
CA ASP A 143 0.80 -10.57 -8.07
C ASP A 143 -0.73 -10.65 -8.05
N ILE A 144 -1.33 -9.98 -7.09
CA ILE A 144 -2.78 -9.88 -6.93
C ILE A 144 -3.21 -8.44 -6.66
N ASP A 145 -4.41 -8.13 -7.11
CA ASP A 145 -5.11 -6.91 -6.75
C ASP A 145 -6.28 -7.24 -5.80
N LEU A 146 -6.50 -6.39 -4.82
CA LEU A 146 -7.61 -6.54 -3.89
C LEU A 146 -8.45 -5.28 -3.83
N GLN A 147 -9.76 -5.44 -3.89
CA GLN A 147 -10.67 -4.41 -3.44
C GLN A 147 -10.73 -4.45 -1.92
N VAL A 148 -10.44 -3.32 -1.28
CA VAL A 148 -10.33 -3.22 0.17
C VAL A 148 -11.18 -2.07 0.70
N GLU A 149 -11.92 -2.35 1.76
CA GLU A 149 -12.64 -1.34 2.52
C GLU A 149 -11.69 -0.59 3.47
N LEU A 150 -12.16 0.54 4.00
CA LEU A 150 -11.39 1.33 4.96
C LEU A 150 -10.92 0.51 6.17
N ALA A 151 -11.76 -0.40 6.65
CA ALA A 151 -11.45 -1.25 7.81
C ALA A 151 -10.41 -2.34 7.52
N THR A 152 -10.11 -2.63 6.25
CA THR A 152 -9.29 -3.76 5.84
C THR A 152 -7.88 -3.33 5.43
N LEU A 153 -6.88 -3.87 6.10
CA LEU A 153 -5.50 -3.91 5.65
C LEU A 153 -5.25 -5.29 5.03
N PRO A 154 -4.83 -5.42 3.77
CA PRO A 154 -4.42 -6.71 3.22
C PRO A 154 -3.33 -7.33 4.08
N LEU A 155 -3.66 -8.48 4.65
CA LEU A 155 -2.84 -9.24 5.59
C LEU A 155 -2.92 -10.72 5.22
N PHE A 156 -1.79 -11.33 4.94
CA PHE A 156 -1.72 -12.72 4.55
C PHE A 156 -0.88 -13.51 5.54
N VAL A 157 -1.32 -14.73 5.80
CA VAL A 157 -0.62 -15.67 6.68
C VAL A 157 -0.09 -16.83 5.84
N ARG A 158 1.19 -17.12 6.02
CA ARG A 158 1.83 -18.26 5.35
C ARG A 158 1.25 -19.59 5.86
N ALA A 159 1.00 -20.52 4.97
CA ALA A 159 0.61 -21.87 5.36
C ALA A 159 1.72 -22.51 6.21
N GLY A 160 1.30 -23.23 7.25
CA GLY A 160 2.18 -23.77 8.29
C GLY A 160 2.45 -22.79 9.44
N ALA A 161 1.92 -21.57 9.40
CA ALA A 161 2.11 -20.62 10.49
C ALA A 161 1.44 -21.05 11.79
N ILE A 162 2.12 -20.75 12.90
CA ILE A 162 1.65 -20.90 14.27
C ILE A 162 1.81 -19.54 14.94
N LEU A 163 0.70 -18.82 15.14
CA LEU A 163 0.69 -17.48 15.70
C LEU A 163 0.20 -17.52 17.15
N PRO A 164 1.09 -17.37 18.15
CA PRO A 164 0.66 -17.24 19.52
C PRO A 164 -0.01 -15.89 19.73
N MET A 165 -1.11 -15.90 20.47
CA MET A 165 -1.89 -14.71 20.79
C MET A 165 -2.26 -14.68 22.26
N TYR A 166 -2.15 -13.51 22.88
CA TYR A 166 -2.64 -13.23 24.22
C TYR A 166 -4.14 -12.89 24.21
N PRO A 167 -4.80 -12.94 25.37
CA PRO A 167 -6.17 -12.44 25.52
C PRO A 167 -6.25 -10.96 25.10
N THR A 168 -7.45 -10.55 24.67
CA THR A 168 -7.68 -9.13 24.38
C THR A 168 -7.58 -8.31 25.66
N MET A 169 -6.68 -7.32 25.66
CA MET A 169 -6.40 -6.39 26.76
C MET A 169 -6.39 -4.96 26.22
N LEU A 170 -6.70 -4.00 27.08
CA LEU A 170 -6.62 -2.56 26.78
C LEU A 170 -5.21 -2.00 26.98
N PHE A 171 -4.47 -2.59 27.92
CA PHE A 171 -3.08 -2.27 28.21
C PHE A 171 -2.36 -3.51 28.75
N ASP A 172 -1.04 -3.50 28.68
CA ASP A 172 -0.23 -4.61 29.19
C ASP A 172 -0.39 -4.77 30.70
N GLY A 173 -0.63 -6.01 31.14
CA GLY A 173 -0.88 -6.32 32.56
C GLY A 173 -2.31 -6.07 33.06
N GLU A 174 -3.28 -5.69 32.18
CA GLU A 174 -4.70 -5.58 32.57
C GLU A 174 -5.25 -6.91 33.10
N LYS A 175 -4.81 -8.00 32.51
CA LYS A 175 -5.26 -9.36 32.86
C LYS A 175 -4.05 -10.29 32.99
N PRO A 176 -4.13 -11.30 33.85
CA PRO A 176 -3.11 -12.35 33.85
C PRO A 176 -3.13 -13.07 32.50
N ILE A 177 -1.96 -13.46 32.02
CA ILE A 177 -1.82 -14.26 30.80
C ILE A 177 -2.03 -15.73 31.13
N ASP A 178 -3.22 -16.04 31.62
CA ASP A 178 -3.66 -17.38 32.00
C ASP A 178 -4.13 -18.23 30.81
N THR A 179 -4.27 -17.61 29.65
CA THR A 179 -4.69 -18.26 28.40
C THR A 179 -3.79 -17.82 27.25
N VAL A 180 -3.20 -18.78 26.54
CA VAL A 180 -2.52 -18.54 25.26
C VAL A 180 -3.30 -19.22 24.16
N THR A 181 -3.61 -18.45 23.11
CA THR A 181 -4.26 -18.99 21.91
C THR A 181 -3.21 -19.18 20.81
N PHE A 182 -3.15 -20.35 20.23
CA PHE A 182 -2.37 -20.59 19.00
C PHE A 182 -3.30 -20.55 17.80
N ASP A 183 -3.13 -19.55 16.95
CA ASP A 183 -3.83 -19.45 15.67
C ASP A 183 -3.04 -20.25 14.63
N LEU A 184 -3.61 -21.33 14.15
CA LEU A 184 -2.93 -22.34 13.35
C LEU A 184 -3.42 -22.36 11.92
N TYR A 185 -2.49 -22.38 10.98
CA TYR A 185 -2.72 -22.47 9.54
C TYR A 185 -2.08 -23.77 9.00
N PRO A 186 -2.69 -24.94 9.27
CA PRO A 186 -2.03 -26.23 9.14
C PRO A 186 -1.60 -26.56 7.70
N GLN A 187 -0.32 -26.93 7.54
CA GLN A 187 0.24 -27.49 6.31
C GLN A 187 1.55 -28.21 6.60
N GLY A 188 1.61 -29.51 6.32
CA GLY A 188 2.83 -30.30 6.54
C GLY A 188 3.28 -30.26 8.01
N GLU A 189 4.59 -30.27 8.19
CA GLU A 189 5.22 -30.16 9.52
C GLU A 189 5.60 -28.70 9.80
N SER A 190 5.20 -28.21 10.95
CA SER A 190 5.58 -26.86 11.39
C SER A 190 5.88 -26.81 12.89
N ARG A 191 6.66 -25.81 13.30
CA ARG A 191 7.10 -25.65 14.67
C ARG A 191 7.26 -24.17 15.02
N TYR A 192 6.86 -23.83 16.24
CA TYR A 192 7.07 -22.52 16.85
C TYR A 192 7.61 -22.68 18.27
N THR A 193 8.46 -21.77 18.74
CA THR A 193 8.92 -21.72 20.12
C THR A 193 8.40 -20.45 20.77
N LEU A 194 7.45 -20.59 21.68
CA LEU A 194 7.00 -19.51 22.53
C LEU A 194 8.10 -19.20 23.55
N TYR A 195 8.59 -17.97 23.55
CA TYR A 195 9.56 -17.45 24.51
C TYR A 195 8.88 -16.47 25.43
N GLU A 196 9.13 -16.59 26.73
CA GLU A 196 8.61 -15.70 27.76
C GLU A 196 9.67 -15.45 28.83
N ASP A 197 9.65 -14.24 29.41
CA ASP A 197 10.40 -13.82 30.58
C ASP A 197 9.55 -12.85 31.40
N ASP A 198 10.11 -12.15 32.37
CA ASP A 198 9.34 -11.21 33.21
C ASP A 198 8.96 -9.90 32.51
N GLY A 199 9.43 -9.66 31.28
CA GLY A 199 9.14 -8.49 30.43
C GLY A 199 9.66 -7.16 30.97
N ASN A 200 10.26 -7.13 32.16
CA ASN A 200 10.62 -5.89 32.86
C ASN A 200 12.10 -5.76 33.22
N THR A 201 12.79 -6.88 33.37
CA THR A 201 14.19 -6.89 33.80
C THR A 201 15.09 -7.57 32.78
N ARG A 202 16.41 -7.46 33.00
CA ARG A 202 17.40 -8.17 32.16
C ARG A 202 17.81 -9.53 32.72
N LYS A 203 17.04 -10.09 33.66
CA LYS A 203 17.35 -11.39 34.26
C LYS A 203 17.33 -12.55 33.27
N TYR A 204 16.67 -12.36 32.12
CA TYR A 204 16.78 -13.32 31.02
C TYR A 204 18.22 -13.55 30.54
N GLU A 205 19.14 -12.60 30.75
CA GLU A 205 20.58 -12.76 30.51
C GLU A 205 21.23 -13.75 31.48
N GLN A 206 20.61 -13.95 32.63
CA GLN A 206 21.00 -14.90 33.69
C GLN A 206 20.22 -16.22 33.59
N GLY A 207 19.42 -16.39 32.52
CA GLY A 207 18.65 -17.61 32.29
C GLY A 207 17.22 -17.59 32.85
N GLU A 208 16.76 -16.50 33.50
CA GLU A 208 15.38 -16.38 33.98
C GLU A 208 14.43 -16.13 32.81
N SER A 209 14.14 -17.17 32.07
CA SER A 209 13.22 -17.18 30.94
C SER A 209 12.66 -18.58 30.72
N SER A 210 11.58 -18.68 29.98
CA SER A 210 11.01 -19.97 29.60
C SER A 210 10.83 -20.10 28.09
N LYS A 211 10.79 -21.36 27.65
CA LYS A 211 10.52 -21.75 26.27
C LYS A 211 9.52 -22.89 26.24
N GLN A 212 8.60 -22.81 25.32
CA GLN A 212 7.65 -23.87 25.05
C GLN A 212 7.56 -24.12 23.55
N THR A 213 7.74 -25.34 23.11
CA THR A 213 7.65 -25.70 21.69
C THR A 213 6.24 -26.15 21.34
N ILE A 214 5.71 -25.64 20.27
CA ILE A 214 4.46 -26.04 19.64
C ILE A 214 4.81 -26.64 18.29
N SER A 215 4.38 -27.90 18.04
CA SER A 215 4.57 -28.60 16.79
C SER A 215 3.22 -28.98 16.19
N VAL A 216 3.08 -28.79 14.90
CA VAL A 216 1.85 -29.11 14.16
C VAL A 216 2.19 -30.01 13.00
N SER A 217 1.50 -31.14 12.89
CA SER A 217 1.55 -32.05 11.76
C SER A 217 0.20 -32.10 11.07
N ALA A 218 0.17 -31.88 9.78
CA ALA A 218 -1.03 -31.81 8.96
C ALA A 218 -0.74 -32.32 7.54
N PRO A 219 -1.75 -32.61 6.71
CA PRO A 219 -1.53 -32.91 5.30
C PRO A 219 -0.77 -31.78 4.60
N ALA A 220 0.15 -32.14 3.72
CA ALA A 220 0.88 -31.16 2.91
C ALA A 220 -0.03 -30.39 1.95
N GLN A 221 -1.17 -30.99 1.57
CA GLN A 221 -2.17 -30.38 0.70
C GLN A 221 -3.59 -30.76 1.15
N GLY A 222 -4.51 -29.81 1.06
CA GLY A 222 -5.90 -30.01 1.40
C GLY A 222 -6.18 -30.04 2.91
N ASN A 223 -7.40 -30.46 3.26
CA ASN A 223 -7.82 -30.72 4.64
C ASN A 223 -7.56 -32.19 5.01
N GLY A 224 -7.39 -32.42 6.29
CA GLY A 224 -7.25 -33.74 6.88
C GLY A 224 -6.94 -33.60 8.36
N SER A 225 -6.69 -34.71 9.02
CA SER A 225 -6.38 -34.74 10.44
C SER A 225 -5.17 -33.86 10.77
N VAL A 226 -5.31 -33.10 11.86
CA VAL A 226 -4.26 -32.22 12.38
C VAL A 226 -3.85 -32.71 13.76
N VAL A 227 -2.56 -32.86 13.97
CA VAL A 227 -1.97 -33.19 15.27
C VAL A 227 -1.20 -31.99 15.77
N VAL A 228 -1.44 -31.61 17.02
CA VAL A 228 -0.75 -30.49 17.66
C VAL A 228 -0.11 -31.00 18.95
N HIS A 229 1.19 -30.85 19.08
CA HIS A 229 1.92 -31.11 20.31
C HIS A 229 2.36 -29.79 20.93
N ILE A 230 2.05 -29.62 22.21
CA ILE A 230 2.53 -28.51 23.03
C ILE A 230 3.45 -29.14 24.08
N ASP A 231 4.74 -28.89 23.98
CA ASP A 231 5.73 -29.44 24.91
C ASP A 231 5.54 -28.85 26.33
N ALA A 232 6.04 -29.55 27.33
CA ALA A 232 6.22 -28.97 28.65
C ALA A 232 7.09 -27.71 28.59
N VAL A 233 6.74 -26.69 29.38
CA VAL A 233 7.54 -25.48 29.50
C VAL A 233 8.91 -25.83 30.10
N LYS A 234 9.98 -25.34 29.46
CA LYS A 234 11.36 -25.45 29.91
C LYS A 234 11.85 -24.09 30.38
N GLY A 235 12.45 -24.05 31.56
CA GLY A 235 12.89 -22.82 32.22
C GLY A 235 11.81 -22.22 33.13
N ALA A 236 12.16 -21.13 33.77
CA ALA A 236 11.27 -20.41 34.68
C ALA A 236 11.71 -18.94 34.82
N TYR A 237 10.80 -18.09 35.18
CA TYR A 237 11.06 -16.67 35.51
C TYR A 237 10.11 -16.18 36.61
N ALA A 238 10.44 -15.08 37.22
CA ALA A 238 9.62 -14.52 38.29
C ALA A 238 8.25 -14.07 37.76
N GLY A 239 7.17 -14.50 38.43
CA GLY A 239 5.80 -14.19 38.04
C GLY A 239 5.19 -15.17 37.04
N GLN A 240 5.93 -16.22 36.62
CA GLN A 240 5.40 -17.25 35.74
C GLN A 240 4.22 -17.99 36.41
N LEU A 241 3.10 -18.10 35.69
CA LEU A 241 1.93 -18.83 36.18
C LEU A 241 2.19 -20.34 36.13
N PRO A 242 1.91 -21.10 37.20
CA PRO A 242 2.12 -22.55 37.23
C PRO A 242 1.08 -23.32 36.40
N GLN A 243 -0.06 -22.71 36.13
CA GLN A 243 -1.14 -23.30 35.33
C GLN A 243 -1.61 -22.31 34.27
N ARG A 244 -1.99 -22.84 33.11
CA ARG A 244 -2.44 -22.05 31.97
C ARG A 244 -3.50 -22.81 31.19
N ARG A 245 -4.41 -22.07 30.53
CA ARG A 245 -5.28 -22.60 29.49
C ARG A 245 -4.60 -22.51 28.14
N TYR A 246 -4.73 -23.53 27.34
CA TYR A 246 -4.31 -23.50 25.94
C TYR A 246 -5.55 -23.49 25.06
N ALA A 247 -5.60 -22.53 24.14
CA ALA A 247 -6.64 -22.48 23.13
C ALA A 247 -6.01 -22.64 21.74
N LEU A 248 -6.68 -23.40 20.88
CA LEU A 248 -6.32 -23.52 19.47
C LEU A 248 -7.42 -22.89 18.63
N ARG A 249 -7.03 -22.13 17.63
CA ARG A 249 -7.88 -21.68 16.55
C ARG A 249 -7.31 -22.24 15.26
N VAL A 250 -7.92 -23.29 14.74
CA VAL A 250 -7.38 -24.06 13.62
C VAL A 250 -8.17 -23.74 12.37
N LEU A 251 -7.52 -23.16 11.37
CA LEU A 251 -8.17 -22.94 10.08
C LEU A 251 -8.48 -24.26 9.41
N SER A 252 -9.77 -24.52 9.17
CA SER A 252 -10.25 -25.73 8.52
C SER A 252 -11.59 -25.48 7.85
N ARG A 253 -11.75 -25.94 6.62
CA ARG A 253 -13.02 -25.85 5.90
C ARG A 253 -14.00 -26.98 6.21
N GLN A 254 -13.55 -27.95 7.00
CA GLN A 254 -14.33 -29.10 7.39
C GLN A 254 -14.48 -29.15 8.90
N THR A 255 -15.68 -29.50 9.37
CA THR A 255 -15.93 -29.80 10.78
C THR A 255 -15.20 -31.06 11.17
N PRO A 256 -14.40 -31.09 12.25
CA PRO A 256 -13.85 -32.35 12.77
C PRO A 256 -14.95 -33.34 13.17
N ASN A 257 -14.67 -34.64 12.96
CA ASN A 257 -15.49 -35.71 13.53
C ASN A 257 -15.33 -35.78 15.06
N ALA A 258 -14.07 -35.56 15.52
CA ALA A 258 -13.72 -35.52 16.93
C ALA A 258 -12.50 -34.65 17.16
N VAL A 259 -12.37 -34.14 18.37
CA VAL A 259 -11.14 -33.53 18.90
C VAL A 259 -10.74 -34.30 20.16
N VAL A 260 -9.53 -34.82 20.16
CA VAL A 260 -8.97 -35.65 21.23
C VAL A 260 -7.80 -34.90 21.87
N LEU A 261 -7.77 -34.87 23.19
CA LEU A 261 -6.68 -34.35 24.01
C LEU A 261 -6.13 -35.48 24.88
N ASP A 262 -4.87 -35.83 24.73
CA ASP A 262 -4.17 -36.87 25.52
C ASP A 262 -4.97 -38.20 25.58
N GLY A 263 -5.53 -38.61 24.43
CA GLY A 263 -6.33 -39.83 24.31
C GLY A 263 -7.82 -39.68 24.75
N ARG A 264 -8.22 -38.56 25.31
CA ARG A 264 -9.61 -38.27 25.75
C ARG A 264 -10.30 -37.39 24.74
N THR A 265 -11.51 -37.81 24.31
CA THR A 265 -12.35 -37.00 23.42
C THR A 265 -12.89 -35.77 24.17
N LEU A 266 -12.66 -34.57 23.63
CA LEU A 266 -13.23 -33.36 24.17
C LEU A 266 -14.69 -33.17 23.76
N PRO A 267 -15.53 -32.56 24.63
CA PRO A 267 -16.91 -32.29 24.30
C PRO A 267 -17.02 -31.32 23.12
N LYS A 268 -17.91 -31.68 22.16
CA LYS A 268 -18.33 -30.76 21.10
C LYS A 268 -19.41 -29.83 21.66
N LEU A 269 -19.19 -28.53 21.51
CA LEU A 269 -20.09 -27.48 21.99
C LEU A 269 -20.91 -26.92 20.82
N ALA A 270 -22.08 -26.40 21.12
CA ALA A 270 -23.04 -26.01 20.09
C ALA A 270 -22.57 -24.78 19.29
N ASP A 271 -22.00 -23.80 19.98
CA ASP A 271 -21.68 -22.51 19.43
C ASP A 271 -20.62 -21.77 20.28
N LYS A 272 -20.30 -20.56 19.89
CA LYS A 272 -19.37 -19.67 20.60
C LYS A 272 -19.82 -19.37 22.03
N ALA A 273 -21.11 -19.16 22.29
CA ALA A 273 -21.60 -18.82 23.63
C ALA A 273 -21.43 -20.01 24.57
N ALA A 274 -21.76 -21.22 24.12
CA ALA A 274 -21.51 -22.47 24.86
C ALA A 274 -20.00 -22.68 25.10
N PHE A 275 -19.16 -22.35 24.12
CA PHE A 275 -17.72 -22.45 24.25
C PHE A 275 -17.15 -21.46 25.27
N GLU A 276 -17.63 -20.23 25.30
CA GLU A 276 -17.19 -19.21 26.27
C GLU A 276 -17.59 -19.59 27.71
N ALA A 277 -18.74 -20.23 27.87
CA ALA A 277 -19.22 -20.68 29.18
C ALA A 277 -18.58 -21.99 29.68
N ALA A 278 -18.06 -22.84 28.78
CA ALA A 278 -17.48 -24.13 29.15
C ALA A 278 -16.06 -24.00 29.68
N SER A 279 -15.63 -24.90 30.58
CA SER A 279 -14.25 -24.96 31.03
C SER A 279 -13.29 -25.51 29.99
N GLU A 280 -13.72 -26.47 29.16
CA GLU A 280 -13.03 -27.10 28.05
C GLU A 280 -13.97 -27.57 26.96
N GLY A 281 -13.48 -27.84 25.78
CA GLY A 281 -14.23 -28.35 24.65
C GLY A 281 -13.86 -27.72 23.34
N TRP A 282 -14.65 -27.97 22.32
CA TRP A 282 -14.44 -27.41 20.99
C TRP A 282 -15.75 -27.12 20.26
N TYR A 283 -15.70 -26.18 19.34
CA TYR A 283 -16.77 -25.93 18.37
C TYR A 283 -16.20 -25.57 17.01
N PHE A 284 -17.02 -25.67 15.98
CA PHE A 284 -16.66 -25.28 14.61
C PHE A 284 -17.51 -24.10 14.19
N ASP A 285 -16.85 -23.04 13.76
CA ASP A 285 -17.48 -21.86 13.17
C ASP A 285 -17.27 -21.86 11.65
N ALA A 286 -18.32 -22.18 10.89
CA ALA A 286 -18.27 -22.20 9.43
C ALA A 286 -18.19 -20.81 8.81
N GLY A 287 -18.65 -19.77 9.53
CA GLY A 287 -18.65 -18.37 9.08
C GLY A 287 -17.32 -17.67 9.33
N GLU A 288 -16.57 -18.06 10.36
CA GLU A 288 -15.30 -17.46 10.65
C GLU A 288 -14.23 -17.97 9.67
N ARG A 289 -13.73 -17.09 8.80
CA ARG A 289 -12.63 -17.37 7.86
C ARG A 289 -12.85 -18.61 6.99
N LYS A 290 -14.08 -18.80 6.52
CA LYS A 290 -14.52 -19.98 5.74
C LYS A 290 -14.37 -21.31 6.48
N GLY A 291 -14.23 -21.25 7.80
CA GLY A 291 -14.18 -22.38 8.72
C GLY A 291 -13.03 -22.28 9.71
N SER A 292 -13.35 -22.28 10.98
CA SER A 292 -12.40 -22.29 12.09
C SER A 292 -12.84 -23.27 13.17
N VAL A 293 -11.92 -24.10 13.62
CA VAL A 293 -12.12 -24.98 14.77
C VAL A 293 -11.52 -24.30 15.99
N HIS A 294 -12.35 -24.07 16.99
CA HIS A 294 -11.91 -23.52 18.28
C HIS A 294 -11.85 -24.64 19.31
N VAL A 295 -10.71 -24.80 19.95
CA VAL A 295 -10.47 -25.79 21.01
C VAL A 295 -9.95 -25.05 22.24
N ARG A 296 -10.39 -25.47 23.44
CA ARG A 296 -9.89 -24.93 24.71
C ARG A 296 -9.74 -26.04 25.74
N THR A 297 -8.64 -25.97 26.51
CA THR A 297 -8.44 -26.84 27.69
C THR A 297 -8.99 -26.20 28.95
N ALA A 298 -9.27 -27.00 29.96
CA ALA A 298 -9.25 -26.52 31.34
C ALA A 298 -7.84 -25.99 31.70
N PRO A 299 -7.64 -25.28 32.82
CA PRO A 299 -6.31 -24.94 33.31
C PRO A 299 -5.48 -26.22 33.50
N VAL A 300 -4.27 -26.25 32.96
CA VAL A 300 -3.32 -27.37 33.07
C VAL A 300 -1.98 -26.86 33.59
N ASP A 301 -1.25 -27.70 34.31
CA ASP A 301 0.11 -27.41 34.70
C ASP A 301 1.00 -27.22 33.47
N ILE A 302 1.71 -26.11 33.41
CA ILE A 302 2.56 -25.77 32.26
C ILE A 302 3.72 -26.76 32.03
N ARG A 303 4.02 -27.60 33.00
CA ARG A 303 5.05 -28.65 32.93
C ARG A 303 4.53 -29.96 32.32
N ASN A 304 3.24 -30.04 32.04
CA ASN A 304 2.66 -31.14 31.32
C ASN A 304 2.68 -30.86 29.82
N ALA A 305 3.16 -31.82 29.03
CA ALA A 305 2.98 -31.78 27.59
C ALA A 305 1.54 -32.13 27.23
N LEU A 306 1.04 -31.60 26.12
CA LEU A 306 -0.31 -31.83 25.61
C LEU A 306 -0.25 -32.33 24.17
N ALA A 307 -1.11 -33.29 23.84
CA ALA A 307 -1.25 -33.81 22.50
C ALA A 307 -2.70 -33.72 22.03
N PHE A 308 -2.96 -32.84 21.06
CA PHE A 308 -4.26 -32.69 20.42
C PHE A 308 -4.27 -33.46 19.10
N ARG A 309 -5.37 -34.13 18.81
CA ARG A 309 -5.69 -34.67 17.50
C ARG A 309 -7.06 -34.19 17.09
N LEU A 310 -7.13 -33.47 15.99
CA LEU A 310 -8.35 -33.06 15.34
C LEU A 310 -8.58 -34.04 14.18
N ASP A 311 -9.62 -34.85 14.28
CA ASP A 311 -9.99 -35.82 13.24
C ASP A 311 -10.85 -35.13 12.18
N ILE A 312 -10.18 -34.46 11.25
CA ILE A 312 -10.80 -33.69 10.17
C ILE A 312 -10.91 -34.58 8.93
N PRO A 313 -12.10 -34.67 8.29
CA PRO A 313 -12.25 -35.44 7.06
C PRO A 313 -11.29 -34.96 5.97
N ALA A 314 -10.64 -35.89 5.30
CA ALA A 314 -9.79 -35.58 4.16
C ALA A 314 -10.63 -35.02 3.02
N ALA A 315 -10.28 -33.86 2.52
CA ALA A 315 -10.93 -33.23 1.38
C ALA A 315 -9.94 -32.42 0.56
N LYS A 316 -10.11 -32.42 -0.75
CA LYS A 316 -9.44 -31.43 -1.59
C LYS A 316 -10.07 -30.06 -1.30
N VAL A 317 -9.25 -29.12 -0.91
CA VAL A 317 -9.68 -27.72 -0.77
C VAL A 317 -9.45 -27.03 -2.09
N ALA A 318 -10.50 -26.49 -2.67
CA ALA A 318 -10.35 -25.60 -3.80
C ALA A 318 -9.54 -24.36 -3.37
N VAL A 319 -8.54 -24.01 -4.11
CA VAL A 319 -7.81 -22.76 -3.93
C VAL A 319 -8.71 -21.63 -4.41
N ASP A 320 -8.87 -20.59 -3.61
CA ASP A 320 -9.75 -19.46 -3.94
C ASP A 320 -9.00 -18.47 -4.85
N ASP A 321 -8.50 -18.94 -5.98
CA ASP A 321 -7.59 -18.18 -6.84
C ASP A 321 -8.28 -17.18 -7.78
N VAL A 322 -9.59 -17.05 -7.72
CA VAL A 322 -10.30 -16.09 -8.55
C VAL A 322 -10.33 -14.74 -7.83
N PHE A 323 -9.40 -13.87 -8.23
CA PHE A 323 -9.47 -12.45 -7.91
C PHE A 323 -10.03 -11.74 -9.13
N PRO A 324 -11.07 -10.90 -8.96
CA PRO A 324 -11.41 -9.98 -10.03
C PRO A 324 -10.16 -9.13 -10.28
N ALA A 325 -9.72 -9.08 -11.54
CA ALA A 325 -8.75 -8.06 -11.92
C ALA A 325 -9.32 -6.71 -11.47
N ALA A 326 -8.48 -5.88 -10.84
CA ALA A 326 -8.89 -4.52 -10.60
C ALA A 326 -9.38 -3.98 -11.93
N PRO A 327 -10.56 -3.36 -11.99
CA PRO A 327 -10.95 -2.63 -13.18
C PRO A 327 -9.76 -1.74 -13.53
N GLU A 328 -9.43 -1.60 -14.80
CA GLU A 328 -8.39 -0.68 -15.24
C GLU A 328 -8.73 0.71 -14.72
N LEU A 329 -8.37 0.93 -13.48
CA LEU A 329 -8.51 2.19 -12.81
C LEU A 329 -7.39 3.06 -13.29
N GLY A 330 -7.82 3.88 -14.17
CA GLY A 330 -7.10 5.04 -14.56
C GLY A 330 -5.60 4.81 -14.63
N ARG A 331 -5.12 4.65 -15.78
CA ARG A 331 -3.75 4.79 -16.23
C ARG A 331 -3.10 6.06 -15.68
N SER A 332 -3.53 6.49 -14.48
CA SER A 332 -3.04 7.69 -13.81
C SER A 332 -1.58 7.52 -13.44
N LEU A 333 -0.77 8.44 -13.92
CA LEU A 333 0.61 8.51 -13.49
C LEU A 333 0.67 8.79 -11.99
N PRO A 334 1.52 8.07 -11.23
CA PRO A 334 1.68 8.31 -9.79
C PRO A 334 2.11 9.74 -9.50
N ALA A 335 1.54 10.36 -8.47
CA ALA A 335 1.87 11.74 -8.10
C ALA A 335 3.37 11.95 -7.83
N ASP A 336 4.04 10.98 -7.24
CA ASP A 336 5.48 11.00 -6.96
C ASP A 336 6.37 10.87 -8.21
N SER A 337 5.79 10.52 -9.37
CA SER A 337 6.46 10.51 -10.66
C SER A 337 6.33 11.83 -11.42
N LEU A 338 5.52 12.76 -10.91
CA LEU A 338 5.21 14.03 -11.55
C LEU A 338 6.11 15.14 -11.00
N LEU A 339 6.66 15.96 -11.91
CA LEU A 339 7.42 17.16 -11.56
C LEU A 339 6.66 18.39 -12.05
N VAL A 340 6.29 19.28 -11.15
CA VAL A 340 5.70 20.56 -11.54
C VAL A 340 6.83 21.46 -12.08
N VAL A 341 6.81 21.72 -13.38
CA VAL A 341 7.82 22.54 -14.10
C VAL A 341 7.42 23.99 -14.13
N ASN A 342 6.13 24.27 -14.28
CA ASN A 342 5.56 25.62 -14.24
C ASN A 342 4.23 25.56 -13.51
N ARG A 343 3.92 26.65 -12.76
CA ARG A 343 2.69 26.75 -11.97
C ARG A 343 2.13 28.17 -12.01
N PRO A 344 0.82 28.34 -11.90
CA PRO A 344 0.21 29.65 -11.67
C PRO A 344 0.54 30.15 -10.25
N ALA A 345 0.32 31.41 -9.96
CA ALA A 345 0.39 31.92 -8.60
C ALA A 345 -0.69 31.25 -7.73
N GLU A 346 -0.30 30.80 -6.55
CA GLU A 346 -1.09 29.95 -5.66
C GLU A 346 -1.58 30.71 -4.42
N GLU A 347 -2.80 30.39 -3.96
CA GLU A 347 -3.31 30.89 -2.69
C GLU A 347 -2.61 30.16 -1.52
N PRO A 348 -2.16 30.87 -0.46
CA PRO A 348 -1.53 30.24 0.69
C PRO A 348 -2.37 29.09 1.28
N GLY A 349 -1.76 27.92 1.44
CA GLY A 349 -2.43 26.71 1.93
C GLY A 349 -3.11 25.85 0.85
N HIS A 350 -3.11 26.30 -0.41
CA HIS A 350 -3.72 25.59 -1.53
C HIS A 350 -2.77 25.42 -2.73
N PRO A 351 -1.59 24.78 -2.53
CA PRO A 351 -0.61 24.60 -3.60
C PRO A 351 -1.13 23.66 -4.69
N LEU A 352 -0.50 23.70 -5.86
CA LEU A 352 -0.87 22.87 -7.01
C LEU A 352 -0.72 21.37 -6.73
N GLU A 353 0.19 21.01 -5.87
CA GLU A 353 0.41 19.64 -5.41
C GLU A 353 -0.84 19.00 -4.80
N ASN A 354 -1.74 19.79 -4.20
CA ASN A 354 -3.03 19.31 -3.69
C ASN A 354 -3.96 18.78 -4.79
N ALA A 355 -3.73 19.10 -6.06
CA ALA A 355 -4.48 18.51 -7.16
C ALA A 355 -3.93 17.15 -7.60
N PHE A 356 -2.74 16.77 -7.13
CA PHE A 356 -2.08 15.51 -7.48
C PHE A 356 -1.92 14.54 -6.30
N ASP A 357 -2.30 14.94 -5.08
CA ASP A 357 -2.04 14.20 -3.84
C ASP A 357 -3.00 13.05 -3.55
N ASP A 358 -3.96 12.83 -4.46
CA ASP A 358 -5.01 11.83 -4.33
C ASP A 358 -5.92 12.01 -3.09
N ASP A 359 -5.89 13.19 -2.44
CA ASP A 359 -6.74 13.52 -1.29
C ASP A 359 -7.85 14.49 -1.72
N ALA A 360 -9.06 14.00 -1.91
CA ALA A 360 -10.21 14.81 -2.28
C ALA A 360 -10.61 15.87 -1.23
N SER A 361 -10.04 15.83 -0.02
CA SER A 361 -10.26 16.83 1.03
C SER A 361 -9.34 18.04 0.91
N THR A 362 -8.27 17.94 0.15
CA THR A 362 -7.37 19.03 -0.23
C THR A 362 -7.74 19.57 -1.60
N TRP A 363 -7.33 20.76 -1.92
CA TRP A 363 -7.49 21.30 -3.27
C TRP A 363 -6.44 22.38 -3.55
N PHE A 364 -6.10 22.49 -4.81
CA PHE A 364 -5.35 23.60 -5.38
C PHE A 364 -6.25 24.80 -5.55
N ARG A 365 -5.73 26.01 -5.30
CA ARG A 365 -6.38 27.26 -5.69
C ARG A 365 -5.38 28.27 -6.21
N SER A 366 -5.62 28.80 -7.41
CA SER A 366 -4.85 29.92 -7.91
C SER A 366 -5.29 31.24 -7.30
N VAL A 367 -4.36 32.19 -7.14
CA VAL A 367 -4.72 33.56 -6.73
C VAL A 367 -5.50 34.26 -7.84
N ARG A 368 -6.36 35.18 -7.44
CA ARG A 368 -7.00 36.11 -8.36
C ARG A 368 -5.94 37.06 -8.89
N ASN A 369 -5.58 36.95 -10.15
CA ASN A 369 -4.59 37.84 -10.74
C ASN A 369 -5.28 39.03 -11.39
N GLN A 370 -4.89 40.24 -10.99
CA GLN A 370 -5.43 41.49 -11.53
C GLN A 370 -4.86 41.87 -12.92
N ALA A 371 -3.87 41.14 -13.41
CA ALA A 371 -3.20 41.39 -14.69
C ALA A 371 -2.98 40.11 -15.47
N VAL A 372 -4.03 39.52 -16.04
CA VAL A 372 -3.88 38.37 -16.95
C VAL A 372 -3.29 38.83 -18.27
N ARG A 373 -1.97 38.81 -18.36
CA ARG A 373 -1.24 38.77 -19.62
C ARG A 373 -0.60 37.41 -19.72
N THR A 374 -1.15 36.57 -20.62
CA THR A 374 -0.54 35.31 -21.12
C THR A 374 0.21 34.45 -20.08
N GLY A 375 -0.40 33.36 -19.65
CA GLY A 375 0.24 32.32 -18.84
C GLY A 375 -0.25 32.16 -17.39
N ALA A 376 -1.12 33.03 -16.89
CA ALA A 376 -1.51 33.05 -15.47
C ALA A 376 -2.35 31.85 -15.00
N HIS A 377 -2.93 31.09 -15.91
CA HIS A 377 -3.76 29.92 -15.62
C HIS A 377 -3.30 28.70 -16.41
N GLU A 378 -2.02 28.48 -16.46
CA GLU A 378 -1.46 27.26 -17.01
C GLU A 378 -0.45 26.65 -16.04
N TRP A 379 -0.37 25.34 -16.07
CA TRP A 379 0.70 24.60 -15.39
C TRP A 379 1.32 23.58 -16.32
N THR A 380 2.54 23.23 -16.05
CA THR A 380 3.29 22.23 -16.78
C THR A 380 3.80 21.17 -15.84
N VAL A 381 3.55 19.92 -16.19
CA VAL A 381 3.97 18.75 -15.43
C VAL A 381 4.90 17.89 -16.28
N GLY A 382 6.05 17.51 -15.73
CA GLY A 382 7.01 16.59 -16.33
C GLY A 382 6.88 15.18 -15.78
N PHE A 383 7.19 14.19 -16.63
CA PHE A 383 7.08 12.78 -16.30
C PHE A 383 8.42 12.08 -16.04
N GLY A 384 9.53 12.81 -16.21
CA GLY A 384 10.88 12.24 -16.22
C GLY A 384 11.17 11.48 -17.53
N ASP A 385 10.42 10.39 -17.78
CA ASP A 385 10.51 9.63 -19.03
C ASP A 385 9.43 10.05 -20.03
N ARG A 386 9.66 9.71 -21.30
CA ARG A 386 8.66 9.94 -22.35
C ARG A 386 7.48 8.98 -22.16
N LYS A 387 6.29 9.54 -21.97
CA LYS A 387 5.05 8.81 -21.75
C LYS A 387 4.10 8.95 -22.93
N LEU A 388 3.28 7.93 -23.14
CA LEU A 388 2.18 7.97 -24.10
C LEU A 388 0.90 8.30 -23.31
N ILE A 389 0.35 9.48 -23.52
CA ILE A 389 -0.80 10.00 -22.75
C ILE A 389 -2.01 10.06 -23.65
N ASP A 390 -3.18 9.65 -23.14
CA ASP A 390 -4.45 9.68 -23.87
C ASP A 390 -5.62 10.23 -23.07
N GLY A 391 -5.37 10.76 -21.88
CA GLY A 391 -6.44 11.36 -21.09
C GLY A 391 -5.99 12.12 -19.86
N ILE A 392 -6.93 12.83 -19.28
CA ILE A 392 -6.81 13.54 -18.00
C ILE A 392 -8.12 13.37 -17.22
N GLU A 393 -8.03 13.15 -15.92
CA GLU A 393 -9.17 13.25 -15.00
C GLU A 393 -9.06 14.52 -14.18
N ILE A 394 -10.17 15.24 -14.09
CA ILE A 394 -10.27 16.52 -13.36
C ILE A 394 -11.48 16.46 -12.43
N ALA A 395 -11.30 16.85 -11.16
CA ALA A 395 -12.40 17.09 -10.24
C ALA A 395 -12.29 18.48 -9.60
N PRO A 396 -13.43 19.17 -9.37
CA PRO A 396 -13.44 20.43 -8.64
C PRO A 396 -13.13 20.20 -7.16
N ARG A 397 -12.94 21.30 -6.41
CA ARG A 397 -12.86 21.22 -4.94
C ARG A 397 -14.10 20.53 -4.36
N ASN A 398 -13.90 19.76 -3.29
CA ASN A 398 -14.97 18.95 -2.70
C ASN A 398 -15.50 19.55 -1.39
N ASP A 399 -15.95 20.82 -1.42
CA ASP A 399 -16.59 21.49 -0.29
C ASP A 399 -17.89 22.18 -0.73
N LYS A 400 -18.53 22.91 0.19
CA LYS A 400 -19.78 23.64 -0.11
C LYS A 400 -19.66 24.67 -1.26
N ASN A 401 -18.43 25.08 -1.58
CA ASN A 401 -18.12 26.06 -2.63
C ASN A 401 -17.65 25.40 -3.95
N TRP A 402 -17.94 24.13 -4.14
CA TRP A 402 -17.48 23.32 -5.28
C TRP A 402 -17.78 23.92 -6.67
N LYS A 403 -18.80 24.79 -6.77
CA LYS A 403 -19.18 25.48 -8.02
C LYS A 403 -18.20 26.60 -8.41
N HIS A 404 -17.43 27.12 -7.46
CA HIS A 404 -16.53 28.25 -7.70
C HIS A 404 -15.15 27.78 -8.18
N GLY A 405 -14.65 28.42 -9.22
CA GLY A 405 -13.33 28.12 -9.77
C GLY A 405 -13.26 26.85 -10.61
N GLN A 406 -14.40 26.27 -11.02
CA GLN A 406 -14.38 25.16 -11.96
C GLN A 406 -13.90 25.60 -13.35
N ILE A 407 -13.00 24.80 -13.93
CA ILE A 407 -12.54 25.00 -15.30
C ILE A 407 -13.70 24.79 -16.25
N ARG A 408 -13.81 25.69 -17.24
CA ARG A 408 -14.80 25.58 -18.30
C ARG A 408 -14.14 25.23 -19.63
N ASP A 409 -13.37 26.13 -20.19
CA ASP A 409 -12.70 25.92 -21.48
C ASP A 409 -11.20 25.71 -21.25
N TYR A 410 -10.61 24.76 -21.96
CA TYR A 410 -9.21 24.35 -21.76
C TYR A 410 -8.51 23.99 -23.06
N GLU A 411 -7.18 24.00 -22.99
CA GLU A 411 -6.25 23.44 -24.00
C GLU A 411 -5.24 22.53 -23.32
N ILE A 412 -4.89 21.44 -23.98
CA ILE A 412 -3.88 20.47 -23.53
C ILE A 412 -2.77 20.39 -24.57
N TYR A 413 -1.54 20.38 -24.12
CA TYR A 413 -0.36 20.27 -24.94
C TYR A 413 0.55 19.18 -24.40
N LEU A 414 1.23 18.46 -25.29
CA LEU A 414 2.31 17.55 -24.97
C LEU A 414 3.54 17.93 -25.78
N ALA A 415 4.71 17.90 -25.14
CA ALA A 415 6.00 18.21 -25.76
C ALA A 415 7.12 17.34 -25.17
N ASP A 416 8.22 17.24 -25.88
CA ASP A 416 9.43 16.59 -25.38
C ASP A 416 10.36 17.58 -24.64
N SER A 417 10.24 18.88 -24.94
CA SER A 417 11.00 19.95 -24.29
C SER A 417 10.13 21.17 -23.99
N ASN A 418 10.53 21.92 -22.95
CA ASN A 418 9.81 23.13 -22.57
C ASN A 418 10.06 24.25 -23.61
N GLY A 419 8.99 24.78 -24.18
CA GLY A 419 9.03 25.81 -25.23
C GLY A 419 8.64 25.31 -26.63
N GLU A 420 8.63 24.02 -26.90
CA GLU A 420 8.29 23.43 -28.20
C GLU A 420 6.88 22.81 -28.19
N TRP A 421 5.86 23.59 -27.86
CA TRP A 421 4.53 23.08 -27.57
C TRP A 421 3.67 22.73 -28.80
N GLY A 422 3.93 23.31 -29.94
CA GLY A 422 3.13 23.10 -31.14
C GLY A 422 1.66 23.53 -30.98
N LYS A 423 0.77 22.81 -31.66
CA LYS A 423 -0.69 22.99 -31.53
C LYS A 423 -1.20 22.20 -30.32
N PRO A 424 -2.31 22.62 -29.69
CA PRO A 424 -2.94 21.82 -28.65
C PRO A 424 -3.34 20.44 -29.20
N ILE A 425 -3.09 19.41 -28.41
CA ILE A 425 -3.50 18.03 -28.73
C ILE A 425 -4.97 17.77 -28.40
N ALA A 426 -5.51 18.55 -27.48
CA ALA A 426 -6.93 18.55 -27.14
C ALA A 426 -7.37 19.93 -26.70
N THR A 427 -8.60 20.28 -27.05
CA THR A 427 -9.33 21.46 -26.59
C THR A 427 -10.75 21.06 -26.24
N GLY A 428 -11.37 21.71 -25.29
CA GLY A 428 -12.72 21.32 -24.92
C GLY A 428 -13.35 22.18 -23.87
N ARG A 429 -14.53 21.73 -23.44
CA ARG A 429 -15.33 22.36 -22.39
C ARG A 429 -15.78 21.33 -21.38
N LEU A 430 -15.54 21.61 -20.10
CA LEU A 430 -16.03 20.82 -18.98
C LEU A 430 -17.45 21.26 -18.58
N LYS A 431 -18.20 20.33 -18.01
CA LYS A 431 -19.52 20.58 -17.45
C LYS A 431 -19.42 21.15 -16.04
N LEU A 432 -20.44 21.90 -15.61
CA LEU A 432 -20.57 22.32 -14.22
C LEU A 432 -21.14 21.15 -13.39
N GLU A 433 -20.28 20.32 -12.84
CA GLU A 433 -20.68 19.20 -11.99
C GLU A 433 -19.64 18.91 -10.91
N GLN A 434 -20.06 18.27 -9.81
CA GLN A 434 -19.20 18.03 -8.65
C GLN A 434 -18.29 16.81 -8.82
N GLY A 435 -18.62 15.91 -9.73
CA GLY A 435 -17.87 14.67 -9.94
C GLY A 435 -16.60 14.84 -10.75
N THR A 436 -15.80 13.79 -10.79
CA THR A 436 -14.63 13.69 -11.67
C THR A 436 -15.08 13.62 -13.13
N GLN A 437 -14.52 14.46 -13.97
CA GLN A 437 -14.71 14.45 -15.41
C GLN A 437 -13.45 13.91 -16.09
N THR A 438 -13.63 13.00 -17.05
CA THR A 438 -12.51 12.43 -17.83
C THR A 438 -12.48 13.09 -19.20
N ILE A 439 -11.33 13.65 -19.54
CA ILE A 439 -10.99 14.15 -20.87
C ILE A 439 -10.21 13.07 -21.58
N THR A 440 -10.66 12.65 -22.74
CA THR A 440 -9.96 11.66 -23.58
C THR A 440 -9.55 12.24 -24.91
N PHE A 441 -8.40 11.83 -25.41
CA PHE A 441 -7.86 12.23 -26.72
C PHE A 441 -7.01 11.11 -27.31
N PRO A 442 -6.72 11.11 -28.63
CA PRO A 442 -5.83 10.13 -29.22
C PRO A 442 -4.47 10.09 -28.50
N PRO A 443 -3.84 8.91 -28.35
CA PRO A 443 -2.58 8.80 -27.63
C PRO A 443 -1.49 9.69 -28.25
N HIS A 444 -0.85 10.51 -27.41
CA HIS A 444 0.27 11.38 -27.79
C HIS A 444 1.46 11.12 -26.87
N ALA A 445 2.63 11.09 -27.45
CA ALA A 445 3.87 10.84 -26.71
C ALA A 445 4.56 12.15 -26.35
N GLY A 446 5.02 12.28 -25.10
CA GLY A 446 5.76 13.45 -24.64
C GLY A 446 6.36 13.23 -23.24
N ARG A 447 7.20 14.19 -22.83
CA ARG A 447 7.81 14.25 -21.49
C ARG A 447 7.16 15.28 -20.59
N LEU A 448 6.46 16.24 -21.22
CA LEU A 448 5.85 17.39 -20.57
C LEU A 448 4.39 17.49 -21.02
N LEU A 449 3.49 17.68 -20.07
CA LEU A 449 2.12 18.07 -20.31
C LEU A 449 1.91 19.49 -19.82
N ARG A 450 1.37 20.37 -20.67
CA ARG A 450 0.87 21.68 -20.28
C ARG A 450 -0.63 21.71 -20.38
N PHE A 451 -1.26 22.09 -19.28
CA PHE A 451 -2.70 22.34 -19.22
C PHE A 451 -2.94 23.83 -19.12
N ARG A 452 -3.74 24.38 -20.02
CA ARG A 452 -4.07 25.80 -20.09
C ARG A 452 -5.55 25.99 -19.92
N VAL A 453 -5.92 26.82 -18.98
CA VAL A 453 -7.31 27.20 -18.71
C VAL A 453 -7.64 28.48 -19.46
N LEU A 454 -8.67 28.42 -20.28
CA LEU A 454 -9.15 29.56 -21.08
C LEU A 454 -10.30 30.31 -20.39
N SER A 455 -11.14 29.59 -19.63
CA SER A 455 -12.22 30.18 -18.87
C SER A 455 -12.66 29.33 -17.69
N VAL A 456 -13.30 29.91 -16.69
CA VAL A 456 -13.92 29.23 -15.55
C VAL A 456 -15.45 29.40 -15.58
N GLN A 457 -16.12 28.42 -14.91
CA GLN A 457 -17.57 28.38 -14.82
C GLN A 457 -18.07 29.19 -13.67
N ASN A 458 -18.38 29.93 -13.10
CA ASN A 458 -18.67 30.65 -11.86
C ASN A 458 -17.42 31.32 -11.28
N PRO A 459 -16.89 32.35 -11.92
CA PRO A 459 -15.86 33.16 -11.32
C PRO A 459 -16.36 33.76 -10.01
N GLU A 460 -15.58 33.65 -8.94
CA GLU A 460 -15.91 34.23 -7.64
C GLU A 460 -15.93 35.76 -7.75
N GLY A 461 -17.04 36.35 -7.40
CA GLY A 461 -17.21 37.81 -7.20
C GLY A 461 -17.37 38.63 -8.47
N ASP A 462 -18.45 39.30 -8.49
CA ASP A 462 -19.04 40.31 -9.34
C ASP A 462 -20.01 39.77 -10.38
N GLY A 463 -21.24 40.31 -10.28
CA GLY A 463 -22.39 40.14 -11.13
C GLY A 463 -22.19 40.17 -12.65
N ALA A 464 -21.12 39.54 -13.12
CA ALA A 464 -20.87 39.34 -14.54
C ALA A 464 -21.88 38.31 -15.04
N SER A 465 -22.75 38.79 -15.84
CA SER A 465 -23.84 38.16 -16.57
C SER A 465 -23.42 36.74 -17.05
N SER A 466 -24.30 35.79 -16.73
CA SER A 466 -24.25 34.38 -17.18
C SER A 466 -24.55 34.20 -18.68
N VAL A 467 -24.29 35.18 -19.51
CA VAL A 467 -24.51 35.07 -20.95
C VAL A 467 -23.31 34.45 -21.60
N ASP A 468 -23.50 33.25 -22.17
CA ASP A 468 -22.48 32.53 -22.93
C ASP A 468 -22.04 33.42 -24.13
N PRO A 469 -20.75 33.84 -24.20
CA PRO A 469 -20.24 34.64 -25.30
C PRO A 469 -20.47 34.00 -26.68
N MET A 470 -20.48 32.67 -26.76
CA MET A 470 -20.75 31.94 -28.00
C MET A 470 -22.20 32.06 -28.44
N VAL A 471 -23.16 32.12 -27.50
CA VAL A 471 -24.58 32.34 -27.82
C VAL A 471 -24.79 33.75 -28.32
N THR A 472 -24.13 34.74 -27.72
CA THR A 472 -24.21 36.13 -28.14
C THR A 472 -23.53 36.37 -29.49
N ALA A 473 -22.38 35.74 -29.75
CA ALA A 473 -21.69 35.78 -31.04
C ALA A 473 -22.52 35.14 -32.17
N ALA A 474 -23.20 34.00 -31.85
CA ALA A 474 -24.12 33.35 -32.80
C ALA A 474 -25.35 34.19 -33.16
N GLN A 475 -25.70 35.19 -32.34
CA GLN A 475 -26.77 36.15 -32.58
C GLN A 475 -26.33 37.41 -33.38
N GLY A 476 -25.06 37.44 -33.85
CA GLY A 476 -24.55 38.49 -34.74
C GLY A 476 -24.16 39.82 -34.06
N ASP A 477 -24.01 39.84 -32.75
CA ASP A 477 -23.51 41.01 -32.04
C ASP A 477 -21.99 41.13 -32.15
N ALA A 478 -21.52 42.13 -32.90
CA ALA A 478 -20.08 42.39 -33.14
C ALA A 478 -19.31 42.67 -31.85
N ARG A 479 -19.98 43.06 -30.75
CA ARG A 479 -19.36 43.24 -29.42
C ARG A 479 -19.05 41.89 -28.73
N ALA A 480 -19.70 40.82 -29.14
CA ALA A 480 -19.48 39.50 -28.58
C ALA A 480 -18.18 38.87 -29.07
N VAL A 481 -17.67 39.29 -30.23
CA VAL A 481 -16.37 38.81 -30.77
C VAL A 481 -15.21 39.39 -29.94
N ASP A 482 -15.34 40.59 -29.44
CA ASP A 482 -14.36 41.21 -28.54
C ASP A 482 -14.38 40.61 -27.11
N ALA A 483 -15.50 39.96 -26.73
CA ALA A 483 -15.64 39.23 -25.48
C ALA A 483 -14.90 37.84 -25.48
N LEU A 484 -14.45 37.38 -26.66
CA LEU A 484 -13.62 36.20 -26.80
C LEU A 484 -12.14 36.46 -26.49
N GLN A 485 -11.74 37.70 -26.25
CA GLN A 485 -10.46 38.05 -25.66
C GLN A 485 -10.43 37.53 -24.20
N PRO A 486 -9.34 36.94 -23.73
CA PRO A 486 -9.25 36.42 -22.36
C PRO A 486 -9.35 37.55 -21.35
N ARG A 487 -10.60 37.83 -20.93
CA ARG A 487 -10.91 38.73 -19.84
C ARG A 487 -11.05 37.93 -18.57
N ASP A 488 -10.11 38.17 -17.66
CA ASP A 488 -10.15 37.80 -16.24
C ASP A 488 -10.69 36.38 -15.99
N VAL A 489 -9.84 35.39 -16.20
CA VAL A 489 -10.12 34.02 -15.76
C VAL A 489 -10.05 34.04 -14.23
N GLY A 490 -11.16 33.93 -13.54
CA GLY A 490 -11.23 33.91 -12.07
C GLY A 490 -10.35 32.82 -11.46
N PRO A 491 -10.20 32.79 -10.13
CA PRO A 491 -9.41 31.75 -9.48
C PRO A 491 -9.88 30.36 -9.87
N ILE A 492 -8.94 29.47 -10.13
CA ILE A 492 -9.19 28.04 -10.40
C ILE A 492 -9.11 27.28 -9.09
N ALA A 493 -9.99 26.30 -8.89
CA ALA A 493 -9.95 25.40 -7.73
C ALA A 493 -10.20 23.94 -8.15
N LEU A 494 -9.23 23.07 -7.86
CA LEU A 494 -9.23 21.64 -8.23
C LEU A 494 -8.86 20.81 -7.02
N SER A 495 -9.57 19.69 -6.77
CA SER A 495 -9.15 18.65 -5.84
C SER A 495 -8.43 17.50 -6.52
N THR A 496 -8.57 17.37 -7.85
CA THR A 496 -7.98 16.24 -8.57
C THR A 496 -7.56 16.66 -9.97
N PHE A 497 -6.35 16.25 -10.34
CA PHE A 497 -5.81 16.34 -11.69
C PHE A 497 -4.92 15.12 -11.96
N HIS A 498 -5.48 14.09 -12.58
CA HIS A 498 -4.76 12.88 -12.93
C HIS A 498 -4.40 12.86 -14.42
N ILE A 499 -3.21 12.43 -14.74
CA ILE A 499 -2.74 12.26 -16.12
C ILE A 499 -2.76 10.77 -16.44
N LEU A 500 -3.47 10.41 -17.51
CA LEU A 500 -3.72 9.02 -17.89
C LEU A 500 -2.72 8.54 -18.93
N GLU A 501 -1.89 7.57 -18.57
CA GLU A 501 -0.96 6.91 -19.49
C GLU A 501 -1.72 5.90 -20.37
N HIS A 502 -1.49 5.95 -21.68
CA HIS A 502 -2.07 5.01 -22.61
C HIS A 502 -1.51 3.61 -22.39
N GLN A 503 -2.39 2.64 -22.14
CA GLN A 503 -2.02 1.23 -22.10
C GLN A 503 -2.23 0.64 -23.49
N ALA A 504 -1.14 0.32 -24.17
CA ALA A 504 -1.22 -0.52 -25.34
C ALA A 504 -1.72 -1.92 -24.93
N ASP A 505 -2.56 -2.55 -25.73
CA ASP A 505 -3.08 -3.92 -25.52
C ASP A 505 -2.01 -5.02 -25.45
N GLU A 506 -0.76 -4.67 -25.58
CA GLU A 506 0.37 -5.57 -25.43
C GLU A 506 1.00 -5.39 -24.04
N ARG A 507 1.11 -6.48 -23.28
CA ARG A 507 1.94 -6.56 -22.07
C ARG A 507 3.29 -5.92 -22.34
N PRO A 508 3.80 -5.03 -21.45
CA PRO A 508 5.06 -4.36 -21.69
C PRO A 508 6.14 -5.43 -21.92
N GLN A 509 6.75 -5.40 -23.10
CA GLN A 509 7.99 -6.13 -23.35
C GLN A 509 8.97 -5.64 -22.29
N GLN A 510 9.71 -6.53 -21.67
CA GLN A 510 10.66 -6.20 -20.60
C GLN A 510 11.49 -4.97 -20.96
N GLN A 511 11.20 -3.86 -20.30
CA GLN A 511 11.97 -2.64 -20.43
C GLN A 511 13.09 -2.69 -19.40
N ARG A 512 14.33 -2.52 -19.85
CA ARG A 512 15.48 -2.36 -18.96
C ARG A 512 16.19 -1.04 -19.27
N TYR A 513 16.59 -0.36 -18.23
CA TYR A 513 17.42 0.84 -18.39
C TYR A 513 18.89 0.44 -18.60
N LEU A 514 19.61 1.24 -19.40
CA LEU A 514 21.05 0.99 -19.61
C LEU A 514 21.84 1.01 -18.29
N SER A 515 21.40 1.79 -17.30
CA SER A 515 22.01 1.82 -15.98
C SER A 515 21.83 0.53 -15.17
N GLU A 516 20.91 -0.34 -15.55
CA GLU A 516 20.65 -1.65 -14.91
C GLU A 516 21.49 -2.78 -15.52
N LEU A 517 22.08 -2.56 -16.68
CA LEU A 517 22.90 -3.55 -17.36
C LEU A 517 24.32 -3.64 -16.74
N PRO A 518 24.98 -4.81 -16.83
CA PRO A 518 26.39 -4.93 -16.43
C PRO A 518 27.26 -3.92 -17.16
N MET A 519 28.07 -3.16 -16.42
CA MET A 519 29.02 -2.22 -17.00
C MET A 519 30.31 -2.91 -17.36
N PRO A 520 30.90 -2.63 -18.52
CA PRO A 520 32.23 -3.10 -18.85
C PRO A 520 33.28 -2.58 -17.85
N GLU A 521 34.25 -3.39 -17.45
CA GLU A 521 35.33 -3.00 -16.52
C GLU A 521 36.11 -1.81 -17.03
N SER A 522 36.24 -1.64 -18.36
CA SER A 522 36.96 -0.52 -19.01
C SER A 522 36.35 0.85 -18.74
N VAL A 523 35.10 0.92 -18.25
CA VAL A 523 34.41 2.20 -17.95
C VAL A 523 34.17 2.41 -16.46
N ALA A 524 34.59 1.47 -15.61
CA ALA A 524 34.46 1.59 -14.16
C ALA A 524 35.15 2.90 -13.67
N GLY A 525 34.40 3.72 -12.94
CA GLY A 525 34.87 5.04 -12.45
C GLY A 525 34.74 6.20 -13.44
N LYS A 526 34.39 5.94 -14.71
CA LYS A 526 34.14 6.96 -15.73
C LYS A 526 32.64 7.20 -15.99
N VAL A 527 31.82 6.38 -15.42
CA VAL A 527 30.36 6.39 -15.60
C VAL A 527 29.68 6.32 -14.25
N VAL A 528 28.71 7.16 -14.04
CA VAL A 528 27.87 7.15 -12.83
C VAL A 528 26.46 6.72 -13.21
N ARG A 529 25.90 5.76 -12.47
CA ARG A 529 24.55 5.27 -12.71
C ARG A 529 23.53 6.14 -12.00
N ASP A 530 22.48 6.50 -12.73
CA ASP A 530 21.30 7.20 -12.23
C ASP A 530 21.62 8.54 -11.52
N ARG A 531 22.76 9.15 -11.85
CA ARG A 531 23.22 10.46 -11.35
C ARG A 531 24.02 11.19 -12.41
N ALA A 532 24.16 12.51 -12.24
CA ALA A 532 25.05 13.33 -13.05
C ALA A 532 26.51 12.89 -12.88
N PHE A 533 27.34 13.15 -13.89
CA PHE A 533 28.77 12.86 -13.80
C PHE A 533 29.40 13.69 -12.67
N GLY A 534 30.18 13.03 -11.80
CA GLY A 534 30.66 13.62 -10.55
C GLY A 534 29.89 13.14 -9.29
N GLY A 535 28.76 12.46 -9.45
CA GLY A 535 28.11 11.63 -8.42
C GLY A 535 27.31 12.36 -7.35
N ALA A 536 27.26 13.70 -7.36
CA ALA A 536 26.69 14.48 -6.26
C ALA A 536 25.23 14.88 -6.48
N SER A 537 24.76 14.96 -7.71
CA SER A 537 23.43 15.49 -8.04
C SER A 537 22.59 14.51 -8.88
N GLU A 538 21.27 14.69 -8.84
CA GLU A 538 20.35 14.07 -9.77
C GLU A 538 20.63 14.56 -11.20
N MET A 539 20.43 13.68 -12.19
CA MET A 539 20.57 14.09 -13.59
C MET A 539 19.43 15.03 -13.98
N ARG A 540 19.76 16.22 -14.41
CA ARG A 540 18.80 17.19 -14.93
C ARG A 540 19.29 17.70 -16.29
N MET A 541 18.39 17.66 -17.27
CA MET A 541 18.66 18.22 -18.59
C MET A 541 17.51 19.15 -18.98
N ASN A 542 17.82 20.40 -19.21
CA ASN A 542 16.83 21.43 -19.54
C ASN A 542 15.67 21.55 -18.51
N GLY A 543 16.00 21.44 -17.21
CA GLY A 543 15.06 21.48 -16.10
C GLY A 543 14.33 20.15 -15.83
N LEU A 544 14.49 19.14 -16.66
CA LEU A 544 13.86 17.82 -16.49
C LEU A 544 14.72 16.90 -15.65
N LEU A 545 14.10 16.22 -14.69
CA LEU A 545 14.73 15.20 -13.86
C LEU A 545 14.73 13.85 -14.59
N PHE A 546 15.90 13.22 -14.70
CA PHE A 546 16.08 11.88 -15.21
C PHE A 546 16.50 10.96 -14.07
N ARG A 547 15.59 10.07 -13.64
CA ARG A 547 15.85 9.14 -12.54
C ARG A 547 16.70 7.93 -12.94
N ARG A 548 16.77 7.64 -14.24
CA ARG A 548 17.50 6.50 -14.79
C ARG A 548 18.38 6.97 -15.94
N GLY A 549 19.60 6.53 -15.96
CA GLY A 549 20.54 6.86 -17.03
C GLY A 549 21.99 6.68 -16.65
N LEU A 550 22.87 7.17 -17.49
CA LEU A 550 24.31 7.12 -17.30
C LEU A 550 24.88 8.55 -17.37
N GLY A 551 25.40 9.03 -16.25
CA GLY A 551 26.21 10.25 -16.21
C GLY A 551 27.62 9.94 -16.67
N VAL A 552 28.11 10.66 -17.72
CA VAL A 552 29.43 10.45 -18.30
C VAL A 552 30.15 11.78 -18.46
N GLY A 553 31.48 11.78 -18.31
CA GLY A 553 32.29 12.93 -18.64
C GLY A 553 32.40 13.16 -20.14
N ALA A 554 32.86 14.36 -20.55
CA ALA A 554 33.18 14.67 -21.94
C ALA A 554 34.16 13.65 -22.51
N ASP A 555 34.03 13.37 -23.82
CA ASP A 555 34.87 12.42 -24.56
C ASP A 555 34.82 10.97 -24.08
N SER A 556 33.71 10.58 -23.42
CA SER A 556 33.52 9.21 -22.97
C SER A 556 32.88 8.34 -24.06
N ARG A 557 33.43 7.13 -24.23
CA ARG A 557 32.82 6.08 -25.06
C ARG A 557 32.46 4.88 -24.18
N ILE A 558 31.24 4.41 -24.33
CA ILE A 558 30.74 3.23 -23.60
C ILE A 558 30.27 2.22 -24.64
N ASP A 559 30.93 1.06 -24.68
CA ASP A 559 30.52 -0.05 -25.51
C ASP A 559 29.82 -1.08 -24.59
N MET A 560 28.52 -1.32 -24.79
CA MET A 560 27.73 -2.26 -23.99
C MET A 560 27.25 -3.44 -24.82
N ASN A 561 27.42 -4.64 -24.29
CA ASN A 561 26.85 -5.83 -24.89
C ASN A 561 25.41 -6.00 -24.39
N LEU A 562 24.45 -5.82 -25.29
CA LEU A 562 23.02 -5.94 -24.97
C LEU A 562 22.51 -7.38 -25.03
N GLY A 563 23.34 -8.38 -25.35
CA GLY A 563 23.00 -9.80 -25.32
C GLY A 563 22.02 -10.30 -26.39
N GLY A 564 21.64 -9.45 -27.33
CA GLY A 564 20.63 -9.78 -28.37
C GLY A 564 19.19 -9.79 -27.85
N GLY A 565 18.22 -10.02 -28.72
CA GLY A 565 16.80 -10.11 -28.37
C GLY A 565 16.06 -8.79 -28.15
N TRP A 566 16.73 -7.66 -28.24
CA TRP A 566 16.13 -6.33 -28.09
C TRP A 566 15.55 -5.85 -29.42
N LYS A 567 14.30 -5.35 -29.38
CA LYS A 567 13.62 -4.82 -30.55
C LYS A 567 13.88 -3.32 -30.77
N LEU A 568 14.18 -2.59 -29.70
CA LEU A 568 14.33 -1.14 -29.72
C LEU A 568 15.27 -0.66 -28.63
N LEU A 569 16.20 0.24 -28.96
CA LEU A 569 16.96 1.04 -28.03
C LEU A 569 16.53 2.50 -28.18
N ARG A 570 16.17 3.14 -27.07
CA ARG A 570 15.90 4.57 -27.01
C ARG A 570 16.82 5.21 -25.98
N ALA A 571 17.40 6.35 -26.32
CA ALA A 571 18.23 7.11 -25.42
C ALA A 571 18.00 8.61 -25.65
N ASP A 572 17.95 9.35 -24.57
CA ASP A 572 18.01 10.81 -24.58
C ASP A 572 19.42 11.24 -24.20
N LEU A 573 19.98 12.13 -24.97
CA LEU A 573 21.33 12.63 -24.80
C LEU A 573 21.28 14.13 -24.51
N GLY A 574 22.03 14.57 -23.52
CA GLY A 574 22.09 15.98 -23.17
C GLY A 574 23.15 16.28 -22.14
N VAL A 575 23.40 17.55 -21.92
CA VAL A 575 24.30 18.04 -20.89
C VAL A 575 23.51 18.27 -19.61
N ASP A 576 24.02 17.77 -18.49
CA ASP A 576 23.41 18.00 -17.19
C ASP A 576 23.37 19.48 -16.83
N ASP A 577 22.27 19.94 -16.24
CA ASP A 577 22.07 21.36 -15.94
C ASP A 577 23.11 21.91 -14.94
N SER A 578 23.69 21.05 -14.10
CA SER A 578 24.80 21.45 -13.21
C SER A 578 26.08 21.81 -13.95
N CYS A 579 26.22 21.41 -15.22
CA CYS A 579 27.39 21.72 -16.07
C CYS A 579 27.23 23.01 -16.89
N ARG A 580 26.07 23.69 -16.82
CA ARG A 580 25.79 24.90 -17.60
C ARG A 580 26.41 26.21 -17.04
N SER A 581 27.06 26.13 -15.90
CA SER A 581 27.69 27.30 -15.24
C SER A 581 29.15 27.51 -15.56
N HIS A 582 29.67 26.91 -16.67
CA HIS A 582 31.04 27.11 -17.12
C HIS A 582 31.13 27.51 -18.60
#